data_e247392355dbfef267fff92f1524b7ff
#
_entry.id   e247392355dbfef267fff92f1524b7ff
#
_cell.length_a   1.000
_cell.length_b   1.000
_cell.length_c   1.000
_cell.angle_alpha   90.00
_cell.angle_beta   90.00
_cell.angle_gamma   90.00
#
_symmetry.space_group_name_H-M   'P 1'
#
loop_
_entity.id
_entity.type
_entity.pdbx_description
1 polymer ?
#
loop_
_entity_poly.entity_id
_entity_poly.type
_entity_poly.pdbx_seq_one_letter_code
_entity_poly.pdbx_strand_id
1 'polypeptide(L)'
;MSDPQSPRAPRWALWLPLGLFLAFVVLVTLGLLKPASHDIPSRMIGQPLPAFDLPAASDARPGLATRDFATGKPRLLNIFASWCIPCAVESPVLAQLARQGVEIDGIAIRDHKPDLAQFLARNGNPYARIGADNVSAVQLAIGSSGVPESFVIDGKGTIRYQHIGDIRPEQVPMILAKLQEAGQ
;
A
#
# COMPACT_ATOMS: atom_id res chain seq x y z
N MET A 1 63.11 47.89 -9.18
CA MET A 1 62.27 46.66 -9.42
C MET A 1 61.64 46.34 -8.11
N SER A 2 60.33 46.72 -7.94
CA SER A 2 59.58 46.51 -6.73
C SER A 2 58.79 45.20 -6.85
N ASP A 3 59.09 44.29 -5.96
CA ASP A 3 58.46 42.95 -5.90
C ASP A 3 56.98 43.11 -5.47
N PRO A 4 56.03 42.59 -6.25
CA PRO A 4 54.60 42.67 -5.84
C PRO A 4 54.34 41.65 -4.71
N GLN A 5 54.16 42.18 -3.48
CA GLN A 5 53.75 41.36 -2.35
C GLN A 5 52.37 40.77 -2.63
N SER A 6 52.30 39.45 -2.89
CA SER A 6 51.07 38.72 -3.03
C SER A 6 50.26 38.81 -1.70
N PRO A 7 48.96 39.16 -1.73
CA PRO A 7 48.15 39.25 -0.51
C PRO A 7 48.05 37.85 0.12
N ARG A 8 48.56 37.70 1.34
CA ARG A 8 48.41 36.46 2.14
C ARG A 8 46.94 36.24 2.43
N ALA A 9 46.38 35.22 1.78
CA ALA A 9 45.00 34.81 2.06
C ALA A 9 44.80 34.56 3.58
N PRO A 10 43.74 35.08 4.19
CA PRO A 10 43.51 34.93 5.61
C PRO A 10 43.35 33.44 5.95
N ARG A 11 43.95 32.97 7.03
CA ARG A 11 44.02 31.54 7.42
C ARG A 11 42.64 30.91 7.61
N TRP A 12 41.61 31.68 7.89
CA TRP A 12 40.22 31.19 7.99
C TRP A 12 39.67 30.74 6.63
N ALA A 13 40.15 31.28 5.50
CA ALA A 13 39.74 30.85 4.17
C ALA A 13 40.09 29.39 3.87
N LEU A 14 41.09 28.83 4.56
CA LEU A 14 41.49 27.42 4.44
C LEU A 14 40.46 26.47 5.09
N TRP A 15 39.66 26.96 6.06
CA TRP A 15 38.66 26.18 6.72
C TRP A 15 37.27 26.24 6.03
N LEU A 16 37.13 27.17 5.08
CA LEU A 16 35.85 27.36 4.36
C LEU A 16 35.43 26.13 3.57
N PRO A 17 36.31 25.42 2.81
CA PRO A 17 35.90 24.19 2.11
C PRO A 17 35.51 23.05 3.08
N LEU A 18 36.23 22.95 4.22
CA LEU A 18 35.89 21.95 5.24
C LEU A 18 34.54 22.24 5.89
N GLY A 19 34.27 23.51 6.21
CA GLY A 19 32.98 23.94 6.76
C GLY A 19 31.82 23.68 5.79
N LEU A 20 32.02 23.95 4.50
CA LEU A 20 31.05 23.69 3.44
C LEU A 20 30.78 22.18 3.27
N PHE A 21 31.84 21.37 3.31
CA PHE A 21 31.72 19.91 3.25
C PHE A 21 30.97 19.34 4.46
N LEU A 22 31.27 19.78 5.68
CA LEU A 22 30.57 19.35 6.86
C LEU A 22 29.05 19.77 6.83
N ALA A 23 28.78 21.00 6.39
CA ALA A 23 27.40 21.46 6.23
C ALA A 23 26.65 20.61 5.20
N PHE A 24 27.29 20.26 4.07
CA PHE A 24 26.73 19.37 3.06
C PHE A 24 26.45 17.98 3.63
N VAL A 25 27.40 17.37 4.35
CA VAL A 25 27.22 16.05 4.97
C VAL A 25 26.06 16.07 5.97
N VAL A 26 25.96 17.10 6.81
CA VAL A 26 24.87 17.26 7.77
C VAL A 26 23.53 17.39 7.03
N LEU A 27 23.45 18.18 5.98
CA LEU A 27 22.23 18.39 5.19
C LEU A 27 21.77 17.10 4.52
N VAL A 28 22.71 16.35 3.91
CA VAL A 28 22.43 15.05 3.30
C VAL A 28 21.98 14.03 4.35
N THR A 29 22.67 13.95 5.48
CA THR A 29 22.32 13.03 6.57
C THR A 29 20.93 13.33 7.14
N LEU A 30 20.61 14.61 7.40
CA LEU A 30 19.28 15.02 7.85
C LEU A 30 18.21 14.75 6.79
N GLY A 31 18.53 14.89 5.50
CA GLY A 31 17.64 14.55 4.39
C GLY A 31 17.34 13.05 4.31
N LEU A 32 18.37 12.20 4.48
CA LEU A 32 18.23 10.74 4.44
C LEU A 32 17.54 10.17 5.67
N LEU A 33 17.64 10.85 6.84
CA LEU A 33 16.96 10.44 8.07
C LEU A 33 15.48 10.84 8.10
N LYS A 34 15.01 11.70 7.19
CA LYS A 34 13.58 11.97 7.05
C LYS A 34 12.95 10.80 6.32
N PRO A 35 12.01 10.05 6.94
CA PRO A 35 11.25 9.02 6.22
C PRO A 35 10.49 9.73 5.09
N ALA A 36 10.88 9.45 3.85
CA ALA A 36 10.09 9.87 2.70
C ALA A 36 8.82 9.02 2.72
N SER A 37 7.66 9.62 2.98
CA SER A 37 6.38 8.97 2.73
C SER A 37 6.27 8.80 1.20
N HIS A 38 6.48 7.57 0.73
CA HIS A 38 6.29 7.21 -0.69
C HIS A 38 4.82 6.86 -0.98
N ASP A 39 3.92 7.27 -0.09
CA ASP A 39 2.50 7.04 -0.24
C ASP A 39 1.97 7.91 -1.39
N ILE A 40 1.74 7.27 -2.52
CA ILE A 40 1.07 7.89 -3.67
C ILE A 40 -0.41 7.53 -3.53
N PRO A 41 -1.24 8.42 -2.94
CA PRO A 41 -2.65 8.12 -2.77
C PRO A 41 -3.32 7.96 -4.13
N SER A 42 -4.18 6.96 -4.23
CA SER A 42 -4.97 6.74 -5.44
C SER A 42 -5.84 7.97 -5.74
N ARG A 43 -5.83 8.39 -7.00
CA ARG A 43 -6.76 9.41 -7.51
C ARG A 43 -8.21 8.92 -7.52
N MET A 44 -8.43 7.63 -7.27
CA MET A 44 -9.74 7.01 -7.22
C MET A 44 -10.45 7.16 -5.87
N ILE A 45 -9.79 7.73 -4.84
CA ILE A 45 -10.46 8.03 -3.57
C ILE A 45 -11.61 9.01 -3.83
N GLY A 46 -12.83 8.64 -3.38
CA GLY A 46 -14.06 9.37 -3.63
C GLY A 46 -14.72 9.02 -4.98
N GLN A 47 -14.13 8.17 -5.80
CA GLN A 47 -14.71 7.72 -7.07
C GLN A 47 -15.31 6.32 -6.93
N PRO A 48 -16.30 5.97 -7.77
CA PRO A 48 -16.80 4.60 -7.84
C PRO A 48 -15.72 3.64 -8.34
N LEU A 49 -15.77 2.38 -7.88
CA LEU A 49 -14.94 1.32 -8.43
C LEU A 49 -15.13 1.23 -9.96
N PRO A 50 -14.05 1.08 -10.74
CA PRO A 50 -14.19 0.79 -12.16
C PRO A 50 -14.93 -0.53 -12.37
N ALA A 51 -15.56 -0.68 -13.52
CA ALA A 51 -16.26 -1.93 -13.86
C ALA A 51 -15.23 -3.04 -14.11
N PHE A 52 -15.36 -4.15 -13.38
CA PHE A 52 -14.60 -5.37 -13.60
C PHE A 52 -15.42 -6.62 -13.26
N ASP A 53 -15.00 -7.75 -13.82
CA ASP A 53 -15.52 -9.09 -13.51
C ASP A 53 -14.34 -10.07 -13.59
N LEU A 54 -13.76 -10.39 -12.45
CA LEU A 54 -12.59 -11.24 -12.34
C LEU A 54 -12.99 -12.69 -12.04
N PRO A 55 -12.45 -13.67 -12.79
CA PRO A 55 -12.67 -15.07 -12.47
C PRO A 55 -12.11 -15.44 -11.10
N ALA A 56 -12.55 -16.57 -10.57
CA ALA A 56 -12.06 -17.08 -9.29
C ALA A 56 -10.55 -17.38 -9.36
N ALA A 57 -9.80 -16.76 -8.47
CA ALA A 57 -8.37 -17.02 -8.32
C ALA A 57 -8.08 -18.32 -7.56
N SER A 58 -9.04 -18.80 -6.76
CA SER A 58 -8.93 -20.02 -5.96
C SER A 58 -10.20 -20.83 -6.07
N ASP A 59 -10.10 -22.14 -6.04
CA ASP A 59 -11.28 -23.03 -6.06
C ASP A 59 -12.05 -22.98 -4.73
N ALA A 60 -11.45 -22.44 -3.66
CA ALA A 60 -12.08 -22.28 -2.35
C ALA A 60 -12.96 -21.04 -2.23
N ARG A 61 -12.88 -20.09 -3.17
CA ARG A 61 -13.63 -18.83 -3.12
C ARG A 61 -14.11 -18.43 -4.52
N PRO A 62 -15.31 -17.82 -4.63
CA PRO A 62 -15.79 -17.31 -5.90
C PRO A 62 -14.94 -16.13 -6.40
N GLY A 63 -15.05 -15.83 -7.69
CA GLY A 63 -14.49 -14.63 -8.29
C GLY A 63 -15.08 -13.35 -7.74
N LEU A 64 -14.60 -12.21 -8.21
CA LEU A 64 -14.97 -10.90 -7.69
C LEU A 64 -15.33 -9.95 -8.83
N ALA A 65 -16.47 -9.28 -8.71
CA ALA A 65 -16.91 -8.28 -9.67
C ALA A 65 -17.33 -6.98 -8.96
N THR A 66 -17.35 -5.88 -9.68
CA THR A 66 -17.77 -4.58 -9.14
C THR A 66 -19.17 -4.62 -8.52
N ARG A 67 -20.10 -5.40 -9.08
CA ARG A 67 -21.45 -5.58 -8.55
C ARG A 67 -21.50 -6.16 -7.13
N ASP A 68 -20.46 -6.87 -6.72
CA ASP A 68 -20.39 -7.50 -5.39
C ASP A 68 -20.19 -6.47 -4.26
N PHE A 69 -19.86 -5.22 -4.59
CA PHE A 69 -19.70 -4.13 -3.63
C PHE A 69 -20.97 -3.31 -3.40
N ALA A 70 -21.99 -3.45 -4.23
CA ALA A 70 -23.27 -2.74 -4.10
C ALA A 70 -24.23 -3.45 -3.13
N THR A 71 -23.77 -3.73 -1.90
CA THR A 71 -24.50 -4.52 -0.89
C THR A 71 -25.10 -3.67 0.23
N GLY A 72 -24.88 -2.37 0.23
CA GLY A 72 -25.29 -1.47 1.31
C GLY A 72 -24.37 -1.52 2.55
N LYS A 73 -23.32 -2.34 2.54
CA LYS A 73 -22.35 -2.46 3.64
C LYS A 73 -20.93 -2.18 3.16
N PRO A 74 -20.12 -1.49 3.95
CA PRO A 74 -18.71 -1.27 3.61
C PRO A 74 -17.94 -2.58 3.66
N ARG A 75 -16.90 -2.67 2.82
CA ARG A 75 -15.99 -3.82 2.70
C ARG A 75 -14.55 -3.38 2.62
N LEU A 76 -13.65 -4.28 2.95
CA LEU A 76 -12.23 -4.12 2.72
C LEU A 76 -11.86 -4.88 1.43
N LEU A 77 -11.29 -4.17 0.46
CA LEU A 77 -10.70 -4.76 -0.75
C LEU A 77 -9.18 -4.78 -0.58
N ASN A 78 -8.60 -5.98 -0.55
CA ASN A 78 -7.15 -6.16 -0.39
C ASN A 78 -6.53 -6.65 -1.71
N ILE A 79 -5.49 -5.95 -2.16
CA ILE A 79 -4.70 -6.32 -3.33
C ILE A 79 -3.45 -7.05 -2.84
N PHE A 80 -3.28 -8.28 -3.28
CA PHE A 80 -2.22 -9.15 -2.75
C PHE A 80 -1.68 -10.13 -3.81
N ALA A 81 -0.65 -10.88 -3.44
CA ALA A 81 -0.12 -11.97 -4.24
C ALA A 81 0.55 -13.04 -3.36
N SER A 82 0.62 -14.28 -3.83
CA SER A 82 1.27 -15.39 -3.12
C SER A 82 2.79 -15.22 -2.97
N TRP A 83 3.42 -14.52 -3.91
CA TRP A 83 4.85 -14.20 -3.93
C TRP A 83 5.23 -12.98 -3.10
N CYS A 84 4.25 -12.28 -2.51
CA CYS A 84 4.44 -11.06 -1.74
C CYS A 84 4.70 -11.38 -0.26
N ILE A 85 5.91 -11.17 0.22
CA ILE A 85 6.30 -11.44 1.61
C ILE A 85 5.51 -10.57 2.61
N PRO A 86 5.37 -9.24 2.42
CA PRO A 86 4.56 -8.42 3.33
C PRO A 86 3.09 -8.86 3.39
N CYS A 87 2.54 -9.42 2.30
CA CYS A 87 1.17 -9.95 2.29
C CYS A 87 1.02 -11.16 3.23
N ALA A 88 2.05 -12.02 3.31
CA ALA A 88 2.07 -13.10 4.29
C ALA A 88 2.15 -12.58 5.73
N VAL A 89 2.90 -11.51 5.96
CA VAL A 89 3.04 -10.86 7.27
C VAL A 89 1.72 -10.25 7.74
N GLU A 90 0.93 -9.63 6.86
CA GLU A 90 -0.37 -9.03 7.23
C GLU A 90 -1.52 -10.05 7.38
N SER A 91 -1.38 -11.27 6.84
CA SER A 91 -2.47 -12.27 6.83
C SER A 91 -3.10 -12.54 8.20
N PRO A 92 -2.36 -12.63 9.34
CA PRO A 92 -2.96 -12.77 10.66
C PRO A 92 -3.84 -11.58 11.07
N VAL A 93 -3.49 -10.37 10.63
CA VAL A 93 -4.25 -9.14 10.91
C VAL A 93 -5.54 -9.12 10.10
N LEU A 94 -5.48 -9.49 8.82
CA LEU A 94 -6.69 -9.66 7.99
C LEU A 94 -7.62 -10.73 8.58
N ALA A 95 -7.07 -11.85 9.05
CA ALA A 95 -7.85 -12.87 9.74
C ALA A 95 -8.49 -12.34 11.04
N GLN A 96 -7.81 -11.46 11.77
CA GLN A 96 -8.38 -10.78 12.94
C GLN A 96 -9.54 -9.86 12.54
N LEU A 97 -9.38 -9.03 11.52
CA LEU A 97 -10.45 -8.16 11.00
C LEU A 97 -11.67 -8.97 10.55
N ALA A 98 -11.45 -10.08 9.82
CA ALA A 98 -12.53 -10.97 9.40
C ALA A 98 -13.30 -11.57 10.59
N ARG A 99 -12.60 -11.99 11.66
CA ARG A 99 -13.25 -12.46 12.92
C ARG A 99 -14.03 -11.37 13.64
N GLN A 100 -13.70 -10.09 13.42
CA GLN A 100 -14.43 -8.94 13.95
C GLN A 100 -15.63 -8.54 13.08
N GLY A 101 -15.93 -9.34 12.04
CA GLY A 101 -17.09 -9.12 11.16
C GLY A 101 -16.81 -8.24 9.95
N VAL A 102 -15.54 -7.87 9.68
CA VAL A 102 -15.18 -7.15 8.46
C VAL A 102 -15.25 -8.13 7.28
N GLU A 103 -16.03 -7.80 6.27
CA GLU A 103 -16.05 -8.55 5.02
C GLU A 103 -14.87 -8.10 4.15
N ILE A 104 -13.99 -9.05 3.81
CA ILE A 104 -12.75 -8.80 3.08
C ILE A 104 -12.83 -9.53 1.74
N ASP A 105 -12.66 -8.78 0.64
CA ASP A 105 -12.50 -9.32 -0.69
C ASP A 105 -11.05 -9.15 -1.16
N GLY A 106 -10.54 -10.13 -1.89
CA GLY A 106 -9.16 -10.14 -2.38
C GLY A 106 -9.08 -10.01 -3.91
N ILE A 107 -8.10 -9.29 -4.39
CA ILE A 107 -7.65 -9.37 -5.78
C ILE A 107 -6.22 -9.91 -5.78
N ALA A 108 -6.06 -11.13 -6.30
CA ALA A 108 -4.76 -11.76 -6.49
C ALA A 108 -4.18 -11.31 -7.83
N ILE A 109 -3.02 -10.63 -7.79
CA ILE A 109 -2.38 -10.10 -9.00
C ILE A 109 -1.24 -11.00 -9.47
N ARG A 110 -1.18 -11.23 -10.80
CA ARG A 110 -0.09 -11.99 -11.45
C ARG A 110 0.28 -13.26 -10.69
N ASP A 111 -0.72 -14.03 -10.32
CA ASP A 111 -0.56 -15.19 -9.46
C ASP A 111 -1.01 -16.47 -10.17
N HIS A 112 -0.49 -17.61 -9.75
CA HIS A 112 -0.89 -18.92 -10.23
C HIS A 112 -1.74 -19.63 -9.17
N LYS A 113 -2.83 -20.30 -9.61
CA LYS A 113 -3.76 -20.99 -8.70
C LYS A 113 -3.07 -21.93 -7.69
N PRO A 114 -2.09 -22.79 -8.08
CA PRO A 114 -1.40 -23.65 -7.13
C PRO A 114 -0.61 -22.89 -6.06
N ASP A 115 0.08 -21.82 -6.45
CA ASP A 115 0.89 -20.99 -5.54
C ASP A 115 -0.01 -20.24 -4.56
N LEU A 116 -1.11 -19.66 -5.08
CA LEU A 116 -2.11 -19.01 -4.27
C LEU A 116 -2.78 -19.98 -3.29
N ALA A 117 -3.14 -21.19 -3.74
CA ALA A 117 -3.71 -22.22 -2.86
C ALA A 117 -2.77 -22.58 -1.71
N GLN A 118 -1.47 -22.73 -2.00
CA GLN A 118 -0.45 -23.01 -0.99
C GLN A 118 -0.26 -21.81 -0.03
N PHE A 119 -0.29 -20.57 -0.54
CA PHE A 119 -0.23 -19.35 0.26
C PHE A 119 -1.40 -19.31 1.26
N LEU A 120 -2.64 -19.48 0.78
CA LEU A 120 -3.85 -19.46 1.60
C LEU A 120 -3.89 -20.60 2.63
N ALA A 121 -3.38 -21.78 2.27
CA ALA A 121 -3.28 -22.90 3.20
C ALA A 121 -2.30 -22.62 4.36
N ARG A 122 -1.19 -21.93 4.09
CA ARG A 122 -0.16 -21.62 5.10
C ARG A 122 -0.53 -20.41 5.97
N ASN A 123 -1.10 -19.37 5.37
CA ASN A 123 -1.30 -18.08 6.03
C ASN A 123 -2.76 -17.83 6.46
N GLY A 124 -3.68 -18.74 6.09
CA GLY A 124 -5.12 -18.58 6.30
C GLY A 124 -5.81 -17.90 5.13
N ASN A 125 -7.14 -18.02 5.09
CA ASN A 125 -7.99 -17.43 4.04
C ASN A 125 -9.05 -16.52 4.67
N PRO A 126 -8.77 -15.22 4.85
CA PRO A 126 -9.71 -14.25 5.42
C PRO A 126 -10.76 -13.75 4.41
N TYR A 127 -10.61 -14.09 3.13
CA TYR A 127 -11.37 -13.50 2.04
C TYR A 127 -12.75 -14.18 1.85
N ALA A 128 -13.78 -13.36 1.59
CA ALA A 128 -15.09 -13.82 1.15
C ALA A 128 -15.06 -14.22 -0.33
N ARG A 129 -14.36 -13.43 -1.16
CA ARG A 129 -14.17 -13.63 -2.60
C ARG A 129 -12.70 -13.37 -2.98
N ILE A 130 -12.22 -14.01 -4.05
CA ILE A 130 -10.87 -13.76 -4.58
C ILE A 130 -10.94 -13.70 -6.10
N GLY A 131 -10.74 -12.52 -6.68
CA GLY A 131 -10.63 -12.30 -8.12
C GLY A 131 -9.20 -12.46 -8.63
N ALA A 132 -9.03 -13.08 -9.80
CA ALA A 132 -7.73 -13.24 -10.45
C ALA A 132 -7.48 -12.08 -11.44
N ASP A 133 -6.58 -11.18 -11.10
CA ASP A 133 -6.12 -10.08 -11.98
C ASP A 133 -4.72 -10.39 -12.54
N ASN A 134 -4.67 -11.33 -13.47
CA ASN A 134 -3.41 -11.87 -14.00
C ASN A 134 -2.56 -10.86 -14.77
N VAL A 135 -3.15 -9.75 -15.20
CA VAL A 135 -2.47 -8.69 -15.96
C VAL A 135 -2.42 -7.37 -15.19
N SER A 136 -2.84 -7.35 -13.93
CA SER A 136 -2.90 -6.14 -13.08
C SER A 136 -3.78 -5.01 -13.65
N ALA A 137 -4.76 -5.34 -14.47
CA ALA A 137 -5.62 -4.33 -15.10
C ALA A 137 -6.52 -3.62 -14.08
N VAL A 138 -7.14 -4.39 -13.18
CA VAL A 138 -7.99 -3.84 -12.11
C VAL A 138 -7.14 -3.13 -11.07
N GLN A 139 -6.01 -3.72 -10.66
CA GLN A 139 -5.04 -3.08 -9.78
C GLN A 139 -4.70 -1.66 -10.25
N LEU A 140 -4.31 -1.50 -11.51
CA LEU A 140 -3.94 -0.21 -12.08
C LEU A 140 -5.15 0.73 -12.19
N ALA A 141 -6.33 0.21 -12.57
CA ALA A 141 -7.54 1.00 -12.73
C ALA A 141 -8.04 1.63 -11.41
N ILE A 142 -7.85 0.95 -10.28
CA ILE A 142 -8.17 1.51 -8.95
C ILE A 142 -7.06 2.39 -8.37
N GLY A 143 -5.95 2.55 -9.11
CA GLY A 143 -4.81 3.36 -8.69
C GLY A 143 -3.97 2.74 -7.58
N SER A 144 -3.92 1.40 -7.52
CA SER A 144 -3.00 0.69 -6.63
C SER A 144 -1.58 0.73 -7.18
N SER A 145 -0.63 1.07 -6.33
CA SER A 145 0.79 1.21 -6.67
C SER A 145 1.60 -0.07 -6.48
N GLY A 146 1.08 -1.03 -5.71
CA GLY A 146 1.79 -2.27 -5.40
C GLY A 146 0.99 -3.25 -4.56
N VAL A 147 1.69 -4.16 -3.89
CA VAL A 147 1.14 -5.14 -2.94
C VAL A 147 1.99 -5.20 -1.68
N PRO A 148 1.38 -5.32 -0.50
CA PRO A 148 -0.07 -5.29 -0.30
C PRO A 148 -0.62 -3.85 -0.29
N GLU A 149 -1.86 -3.69 -0.72
CA GLU A 149 -2.65 -2.48 -0.54
C GLU A 149 -4.10 -2.83 -0.19
N SER A 150 -4.71 -2.03 0.66
CA SER A 150 -6.10 -2.24 1.09
C SER A 150 -6.93 -1.00 0.87
N PHE A 151 -8.14 -1.19 0.35
CA PHE A 151 -9.09 -0.12 0.09
C PHE A 151 -10.37 -0.34 0.90
N VAL A 152 -10.87 0.70 1.56
CA VAL A 152 -12.21 0.70 2.12
C VAL A 152 -13.18 1.13 1.04
N ILE A 153 -14.13 0.26 0.73
CA ILE A 153 -15.18 0.48 -0.25
C ILE A 153 -16.51 0.62 0.50
N ASP A 154 -17.27 1.66 0.22
CA ASP A 154 -18.59 1.84 0.83
C ASP A 154 -19.65 0.89 0.23
N GLY A 155 -20.84 0.85 0.85
CA GLY A 155 -21.92 0.00 0.40
C GLY A 155 -22.52 0.35 -0.97
N LYS A 156 -22.05 1.43 -1.63
CA LYS A 156 -22.42 1.85 -2.98
C LYS A 156 -21.31 1.53 -4.00
N GLY A 157 -20.17 0.98 -3.56
CA GLY A 157 -19.03 0.68 -4.40
C GLY A 157 -18.08 1.87 -4.63
N THR A 158 -18.09 2.89 -3.75
CA THR A 158 -17.18 4.04 -3.82
C THR A 158 -15.94 3.79 -2.97
N ILE A 159 -14.77 4.10 -3.49
CA ILE A 159 -13.50 4.03 -2.76
C ILE A 159 -13.43 5.17 -1.75
N ARG A 160 -13.36 4.85 -0.45
CA ARG A 160 -13.35 5.84 0.63
C ARG A 160 -11.98 6.07 1.25
N TYR A 161 -11.15 5.04 1.26
CA TYR A 161 -9.82 5.09 1.86
C TYR A 161 -8.89 4.10 1.18
N GLN A 162 -7.59 4.41 1.16
CA GLN A 162 -6.51 3.54 0.72
C GLN A 162 -5.47 3.42 1.82
N HIS A 163 -5.07 2.20 2.13
CA HIS A 163 -3.93 1.87 2.97
C HIS A 163 -2.85 1.25 2.09
N ILE A 164 -1.68 1.88 2.04
CA ILE A 164 -0.53 1.43 1.26
C ILE A 164 0.39 0.64 2.18
N GLY A 165 0.81 -0.55 1.76
CA GLY A 165 1.62 -1.46 2.55
C GLY A 165 0.81 -2.40 3.43
N ASP A 166 1.52 -3.17 4.26
CA ASP A 166 0.94 -4.15 5.17
C ASP A 166 0.15 -3.48 6.32
N ILE A 167 -1.05 -3.96 6.58
CA ILE A 167 -1.81 -3.53 7.76
C ILE A 167 -1.19 -4.18 9.00
N ARG A 168 -0.69 -3.34 9.91
CA ARG A 168 -0.10 -3.77 11.17
C ARG A 168 -1.14 -3.81 12.30
N PRO A 169 -0.90 -4.57 13.39
CA PRO A 169 -1.83 -4.66 14.52
C PRO A 169 -2.24 -3.30 15.10
N GLU A 170 -1.32 -2.35 15.18
CA GLU A 170 -1.57 -1.00 15.70
C GLU A 170 -2.46 -0.15 14.79
N GLN A 171 -2.62 -0.53 13.51
CA GLN A 171 -3.44 0.17 12.52
C GLN A 171 -4.88 -0.38 12.45
N VAL A 172 -5.16 -1.53 13.06
CA VAL A 172 -6.49 -2.15 13.09
C VAL A 172 -7.59 -1.17 13.55
N PRO A 173 -7.41 -0.41 14.65
CA PRO A 173 -8.44 0.55 15.08
C PRO A 173 -8.74 1.62 14.03
N MET A 174 -7.73 2.08 13.29
CA MET A 174 -7.87 3.07 12.23
C MET A 174 -8.66 2.48 11.04
N ILE A 175 -8.34 1.25 10.61
CA ILE A 175 -9.07 0.57 9.52
C ILE A 175 -10.55 0.39 9.90
N LEU A 176 -10.84 -0.04 11.13
CA LEU A 176 -12.21 -0.18 11.62
C LEU A 176 -12.98 1.16 11.63
N ALA A 177 -12.31 2.24 12.05
CA ALA A 177 -12.91 3.58 12.01
C ALA A 177 -13.23 4.00 10.57
N LYS A 178 -12.33 3.73 9.59
CA LYS A 178 -12.59 4.02 8.17
C LYS A 178 -13.74 3.21 7.58
N LEU A 179 -13.87 1.95 7.97
CA LEU A 179 -15.03 1.12 7.59
C LEU A 179 -16.31 1.66 8.20
N GLN A 180 -16.30 2.09 9.46
CA GLN A 180 -17.46 2.69 10.12
C GLN A 180 -17.87 4.01 9.47
N GLU A 181 -16.92 4.90 9.15
CA GLU A 181 -17.15 6.15 8.41
C GLU A 181 -17.80 5.88 7.04
N ALA A 182 -17.32 4.84 6.33
CA ALA A 182 -17.85 4.44 5.02
C ALA A 182 -19.25 3.80 5.07
N GLY A 183 -19.70 3.40 6.25
CA GLY A 183 -21.03 2.83 6.46
C GLY A 183 -22.13 3.84 6.81
N GLN A 184 -21.77 5.13 6.96
CA GLN A 184 -22.69 6.23 7.26
C GLN A 184 -23.20 6.89 5.97
#